data_fd20565148bc5ef96b31dc468de749d2
#
_entry.id   fd20565148bc5ef96b31dc468de749d2
#
_cell.length_a   1.000
_cell.length_b   1.000
_cell.length_c   1.000
_cell.angle_alpha   90.00
_cell.angle_beta   90.00
_cell.angle_gamma   90.00
#
_symmetry.space_group_name_H-M   'P 1'
#
loop_
_entity.id
_entity.type
_entity.pdbx_description
1 polymer ?
#
loop_
_entity_poly.entity_id
_entity_poly.type
_entity_poly.pdbx_seq_one_letter_code
_entity_poly.pdbx_strand_id
1 'polypeptide(L)'
;MEALPAFALITPASLADVLAARRAHPGAQLLGGGTDLLVNVRRGIVAPSVLIDVNGVAELHKLSADADSLALGAAVTLQQIERHPGVAEHYPAVAQAAASVAGPTQRNMGTLGGNLCLDTRCIFYNQSEWWRSANNHCLKTSGEICHVAPKSRGVCFATFSGDLAPALAVLDAKVDLLAPDGTARTLPVKDLYVGYARHDDATAGDGKHYLALRAGEMVTGVRARKQPGLRSGYDKLRVRRSIEYPLAGVAVALHREGDRLADLRVAITGTNPRPVLLEGTERLCGGPLDAHLYHGLEQLVRDQVMSMKTTFTPGHYRRRVAGTLARRLVTRLFNGH
;
A
#
# COMPACT_ATOMS: atom_id res chain seq x y z
N MET A 1 2.86 9.96 -28.10
CA MET A 1 2.32 8.95 -27.14
C MET A 1 3.00 7.65 -27.52
N GLU A 2 3.80 7.07 -26.64
CA GLU A 2 4.48 5.80 -26.92
C GLU A 2 3.42 4.70 -27.07
N ALA A 3 3.56 3.88 -28.12
CA ALA A 3 2.68 2.73 -28.33
C ALA A 3 2.95 1.68 -27.25
N LEU A 4 1.91 0.93 -26.87
CA LEU A 4 2.12 -0.24 -26.00
C LEU A 4 2.96 -1.28 -26.74
N PRO A 5 3.94 -1.92 -26.10
CA PRO A 5 4.65 -3.06 -26.68
C PRO A 5 3.67 -4.21 -26.93
N ALA A 6 4.01 -5.11 -27.83
CA ALA A 6 3.22 -6.32 -28.06
C ALA A 6 3.28 -7.24 -26.82
N PHE A 7 2.13 -7.74 -26.40
CA PHE A 7 2.00 -8.76 -25.36
C PHE A 7 0.79 -9.67 -25.67
N ALA A 8 0.81 -10.90 -25.19
CA ALA A 8 -0.34 -11.79 -25.20
C ALA A 8 -1.23 -11.49 -23.97
N LEU A 9 -2.54 -11.49 -24.16
CA LEU A 9 -3.52 -11.34 -23.07
C LEU A 9 -4.24 -12.67 -22.84
N ILE A 10 -4.18 -13.19 -21.63
CA ILE A 10 -4.91 -14.37 -21.17
C ILE A 10 -6.03 -13.91 -20.25
N THR A 11 -7.25 -14.38 -20.49
CA THR A 11 -8.46 -14.02 -19.74
C THR A 11 -9.06 -15.27 -19.09
N PRO A 12 -8.54 -15.71 -17.93
CA PRO A 12 -9.04 -16.87 -17.21
C PRO A 12 -10.44 -16.63 -16.65
N ALA A 13 -11.25 -17.69 -16.57
CA ALA A 13 -12.59 -17.64 -16.00
C ALA A 13 -12.65 -18.08 -14.52
N SER A 14 -11.60 -18.74 -14.02
CA SER A 14 -11.52 -19.27 -12.66
C SER A 14 -10.13 -19.10 -12.05
N LEU A 15 -10.02 -19.22 -10.72
CA LEU A 15 -8.70 -19.29 -10.06
C LEU A 15 -7.85 -20.46 -10.56
N ALA A 16 -8.46 -21.60 -10.86
CA ALA A 16 -7.76 -22.77 -11.43
C ALA A 16 -7.09 -22.40 -12.78
N ASP A 17 -7.79 -21.67 -13.64
CA ASP A 17 -7.25 -21.22 -14.92
C ASP A 17 -6.14 -20.17 -14.73
N VAL A 18 -6.25 -19.28 -13.75
CA VAL A 18 -5.16 -18.34 -13.38
C VAL A 18 -3.91 -19.11 -13.00
N LEU A 19 -4.03 -20.13 -12.15
CA LEU A 19 -2.89 -20.95 -11.72
C LEU A 19 -2.28 -21.74 -12.89
N ALA A 20 -3.11 -22.28 -13.79
CA ALA A 20 -2.65 -22.94 -15.01
C ALA A 20 -1.85 -21.98 -15.91
N ALA A 21 -2.38 -20.78 -16.15
CA ALA A 21 -1.71 -19.73 -16.93
C ALA A 21 -0.38 -19.28 -16.27
N ARG A 22 -0.35 -19.15 -14.94
CA ARG A 22 0.88 -18.81 -14.19
C ARG A 22 1.95 -19.88 -14.30
N ARG A 23 1.57 -21.18 -14.29
CA ARG A 23 2.51 -22.29 -14.51
C ARG A 23 3.05 -22.31 -15.93
N ALA A 24 2.19 -22.07 -16.92
CA ALA A 24 2.58 -22.04 -18.33
C ALA A 24 3.45 -20.81 -18.66
N HIS A 25 3.25 -19.70 -17.97
CA HIS A 25 3.92 -18.44 -18.20
C HIS A 25 4.48 -17.83 -16.89
N PRO A 26 5.59 -18.34 -16.33
CA PRO A 26 6.12 -17.89 -15.04
C PRO A 26 6.48 -16.39 -14.99
N GLY A 27 6.80 -15.79 -16.14
CA GLY A 27 7.09 -14.35 -16.27
C GLY A 27 5.86 -13.47 -16.51
N ALA A 28 4.65 -14.06 -16.64
CA ALA A 28 3.44 -13.29 -16.86
C ALA A 28 3.13 -12.38 -15.67
N GLN A 29 2.61 -11.19 -15.95
CA GLN A 29 2.12 -10.29 -14.92
C GLN A 29 0.60 -10.34 -14.82
N LEU A 30 0.10 -10.28 -13.57
CA LEU A 30 -1.34 -10.20 -13.31
C LEU A 30 -1.84 -8.80 -13.62
N LEU A 31 -2.93 -8.74 -14.36
CA LEU A 31 -3.63 -7.50 -14.70
C LEU A 31 -4.94 -7.45 -13.91
N GLY A 32 -5.03 -6.56 -12.93
CA GLY A 32 -6.31 -6.11 -12.37
C GLY A 32 -6.83 -4.92 -13.18
N GLY A 33 -7.15 -3.80 -12.53
CA GLY A 33 -7.67 -2.63 -13.23
C GLY A 33 -6.72 -1.91 -14.21
N GLY A 34 -5.48 -2.29 -14.31
CA GLY A 34 -4.49 -1.75 -15.26
C GLY A 34 -4.05 -0.29 -15.02
N THR A 35 -4.62 0.38 -14.03
CA THR A 35 -4.41 1.82 -13.76
C THR A 35 -2.98 2.17 -13.35
N ASP A 36 -2.19 1.20 -12.95
CA ASP A 36 -0.77 1.32 -12.68
C ASP A 36 0.10 0.54 -13.67
N LEU A 37 -0.20 -0.74 -13.86
CA LEU A 37 0.61 -1.63 -14.70
C LEU A 37 0.68 -1.16 -16.16
N LEU A 38 -0.45 -0.85 -16.79
CA LEU A 38 -0.46 -0.42 -18.20
C LEU A 38 0.22 0.95 -18.40
N VAL A 39 0.20 1.82 -17.38
CA VAL A 39 0.96 3.07 -17.39
C VAL A 39 2.46 2.78 -17.37
N ASN A 40 2.91 1.82 -16.56
CA ASN A 40 4.30 1.40 -16.48
C ASN A 40 4.77 0.71 -17.77
N VAL A 41 3.92 -0.13 -18.37
CA VAL A 41 4.17 -0.74 -19.69
C VAL A 41 4.34 0.34 -20.76
N ARG A 42 3.44 1.32 -20.82
CA ARG A 42 3.51 2.43 -21.80
C ARG A 42 4.76 3.30 -21.64
N ARG A 43 5.27 3.42 -20.42
CA ARG A 43 6.51 4.16 -20.12
C ARG A 43 7.79 3.35 -20.32
N GLY A 44 7.69 2.10 -20.78
CA GLY A 44 8.84 1.20 -20.91
C GLY A 44 9.50 0.86 -19.56
N ILE A 45 8.76 1.00 -18.45
CA ILE A 45 9.26 0.64 -17.12
C ILE A 45 9.27 -0.88 -16.94
N VAL A 46 8.22 -1.52 -17.44
CA VAL A 46 8.09 -2.98 -17.52
C VAL A 46 7.63 -3.37 -18.92
N ALA A 47 8.05 -4.53 -19.40
CA ALA A 47 7.71 -5.05 -20.72
C ALA A 47 7.33 -6.54 -20.63
N PRO A 48 6.19 -6.89 -20.00
CA PRO A 48 5.75 -8.27 -19.92
C PRO A 48 5.35 -8.78 -21.31
N SER A 49 5.76 -9.99 -21.66
CA SER A 49 5.31 -10.65 -22.89
C SER A 49 3.91 -11.24 -22.76
N VAL A 50 3.43 -11.48 -21.52
CA VAL A 50 2.12 -12.05 -21.22
C VAL A 50 1.50 -11.30 -20.05
N LEU A 51 0.23 -10.91 -20.20
CA LEU A 51 -0.62 -10.41 -19.15
C LEU A 51 -1.75 -11.43 -18.88
N ILE A 52 -2.04 -11.66 -17.60
CA ILE A 52 -3.17 -12.49 -17.15
C ILE A 52 -4.19 -11.57 -16.51
N ASP A 53 -5.30 -11.33 -17.20
CA ASP A 53 -6.40 -10.48 -16.72
C ASP A 53 -7.27 -11.25 -15.72
N VAL A 54 -7.25 -10.84 -14.47
CA VAL A 54 -7.98 -11.50 -13.38
C VAL A 54 -9.38 -10.91 -13.14
N ASN A 55 -9.80 -9.92 -13.93
CA ASN A 55 -11.11 -9.28 -13.72
C ASN A 55 -12.32 -10.20 -14.02
N GLY A 56 -12.14 -11.22 -14.84
CA GLY A 56 -13.19 -12.22 -15.13
C GLY A 56 -13.34 -13.31 -14.06
N VAL A 57 -12.48 -13.35 -13.03
CA VAL A 57 -12.45 -14.44 -12.03
C VAL A 57 -13.40 -14.13 -10.88
N ALA A 58 -14.57 -14.78 -10.88
CA ALA A 58 -15.65 -14.50 -9.92
C ALA A 58 -15.23 -14.66 -8.45
N GLU A 59 -14.38 -15.62 -8.12
CA GLU A 59 -13.88 -15.88 -6.77
C GLU A 59 -13.12 -14.70 -6.17
N LEU A 60 -12.55 -13.83 -7.00
CA LEU A 60 -11.80 -12.64 -6.60
C LEU A 60 -12.66 -11.39 -6.37
N HIS A 61 -13.97 -11.46 -6.61
CA HIS A 61 -14.90 -10.33 -6.46
C HIS A 61 -15.74 -10.38 -5.18
N LYS A 62 -15.44 -11.29 -4.25
CA LYS A 62 -16.16 -11.37 -2.98
C LYS A 62 -15.98 -10.06 -2.20
N LEU A 63 -17.12 -9.44 -1.81
CA LEU A 63 -17.15 -8.30 -0.93
C LEU A 63 -18.24 -8.53 0.12
N SER A 64 -17.84 -8.60 1.38
CA SER A 64 -18.75 -8.60 2.53
C SER A 64 -18.15 -7.78 3.65
N ALA A 65 -18.97 -6.98 4.30
CA ALA A 65 -18.61 -6.17 5.46
C ALA A 65 -19.83 -6.01 6.35
N ASP A 66 -19.73 -6.46 7.57
CA ASP A 66 -20.76 -6.42 8.59
C ASP A 66 -20.15 -6.08 9.96
N ALA A 67 -20.97 -6.21 11.00
CA ALA A 67 -20.56 -5.92 12.38
C ALA A 67 -19.53 -6.91 12.94
N ASP A 68 -19.28 -8.05 12.29
CA ASP A 68 -18.39 -9.10 12.76
C ASP A 68 -17.11 -9.21 11.94
N SER A 69 -17.22 -9.04 10.62
CA SER A 69 -16.11 -9.33 9.70
C SER A 69 -16.11 -8.48 8.44
N LEU A 70 -14.91 -8.34 7.89
CA LEU A 70 -14.62 -7.81 6.56
C LEU A 70 -13.99 -8.90 5.71
N ALA A 71 -14.48 -9.12 4.49
CA ALA A 71 -13.84 -9.95 3.49
C ALA A 71 -13.89 -9.25 2.13
N LEU A 72 -12.72 -9.02 1.54
CA LEU A 72 -12.54 -8.33 0.26
C LEU A 72 -11.69 -9.19 -0.66
N GLY A 73 -12.21 -9.56 -1.82
CA GLY A 73 -11.47 -10.24 -2.88
C GLY A 73 -10.51 -9.30 -3.60
N ALA A 74 -9.45 -9.84 -4.18
CA ALA A 74 -8.39 -9.06 -4.80
C ALA A 74 -8.84 -8.25 -6.03
N ALA A 75 -9.89 -8.68 -6.75
CA ALA A 75 -10.45 -7.98 -7.89
C ALA A 75 -11.56 -6.98 -7.54
N VAL A 76 -11.96 -6.88 -6.26
CA VAL A 76 -12.89 -5.84 -5.80
C VAL A 76 -12.31 -4.47 -6.09
N THR A 77 -13.08 -3.60 -6.77
CA THR A 77 -12.60 -2.28 -7.13
C THR A 77 -12.59 -1.32 -5.94
N LEU A 78 -11.71 -0.33 -5.99
CA LEU A 78 -11.63 0.69 -4.96
C LEU A 78 -12.93 1.46 -4.81
N GLN A 79 -13.69 1.66 -5.91
CA GLN A 79 -14.99 2.29 -5.85
C GLN A 79 -16.04 1.41 -5.15
N GLN A 80 -16.02 0.09 -5.35
CA GLN A 80 -16.91 -0.82 -4.63
C GLN A 80 -16.63 -0.76 -3.12
N ILE A 81 -15.34 -0.73 -2.71
CA ILE A 81 -14.96 -0.59 -1.31
C ILE A 81 -15.42 0.75 -0.74
N GLU A 82 -15.14 1.86 -1.46
CA GLU A 82 -15.52 3.23 -1.06
C GLU A 82 -17.03 3.37 -0.81
N ARG A 83 -17.84 2.75 -1.68
CA ARG A 83 -19.30 2.92 -1.68
C ARG A 83 -20.07 1.88 -0.89
N HIS A 84 -19.41 0.84 -0.40
CA HIS A 84 -20.10 -0.22 0.33
C HIS A 84 -20.52 0.26 1.72
N PRO A 85 -21.84 0.26 2.04
CA PRO A 85 -22.33 0.81 3.31
C PRO A 85 -21.69 0.17 4.53
N GLY A 86 -21.59 -1.17 4.60
CA GLY A 86 -20.98 -1.89 5.70
C GLY A 86 -19.47 -1.59 5.86
N VAL A 87 -18.73 -1.31 4.78
CA VAL A 87 -17.33 -0.88 4.87
C VAL A 87 -17.27 0.53 5.46
N ALA A 88 -18.11 1.45 5.01
CA ALA A 88 -18.15 2.82 5.53
C ALA A 88 -18.54 2.86 7.02
N GLU A 89 -19.50 2.05 7.43
CA GLU A 89 -20.01 2.00 8.80
C GLU A 89 -19.06 1.29 9.76
N HIS A 90 -18.55 0.11 9.37
CA HIS A 90 -17.82 -0.75 10.32
C HIS A 90 -16.31 -0.68 10.19
N TYR A 91 -15.78 -0.23 9.02
CA TYR A 91 -14.35 -0.17 8.69
C TYR A 91 -13.97 1.18 8.05
N PRO A 92 -14.27 2.32 8.69
CA PRO A 92 -14.17 3.65 8.06
C PRO A 92 -12.75 3.97 7.56
N ALA A 93 -11.69 3.48 8.20
CA ALA A 93 -10.33 3.64 7.68
C ALA A 93 -10.16 3.06 6.28
N VAL A 94 -10.78 1.90 5.99
CA VAL A 94 -10.69 1.23 4.68
C VAL A 94 -11.48 2.00 3.62
N ALA A 95 -12.69 2.45 3.95
CA ALA A 95 -13.52 3.27 3.05
C ALA A 95 -12.82 4.60 2.70
N GLN A 96 -12.28 5.30 3.71
CA GLN A 96 -11.57 6.57 3.54
C GLN A 96 -10.27 6.39 2.74
N ALA A 97 -9.52 5.32 2.99
CA ALA A 97 -8.33 4.99 2.21
C ALA A 97 -8.68 4.74 0.74
N ALA A 98 -9.69 3.92 0.46
CA ALA A 98 -10.16 3.66 -0.90
C ALA A 98 -10.60 4.95 -1.61
N ALA A 99 -11.41 5.80 -0.95
CA ALA A 99 -11.88 7.09 -1.46
C ALA A 99 -10.75 8.07 -1.78
N SER A 100 -9.62 7.96 -1.07
CA SER A 100 -8.47 8.85 -1.23
C SER A 100 -7.57 8.49 -2.42
N VAL A 101 -7.74 7.29 -3.01
CA VAL A 101 -6.91 6.85 -4.15
C VAL A 101 -7.30 7.62 -5.41
N ALA A 102 -6.30 8.21 -6.06
CA ALA A 102 -6.37 8.83 -7.38
C ALA A 102 -7.64 9.67 -7.64
N GLY A 103 -8.37 9.36 -8.70
CA GLY A 103 -9.65 9.96 -9.08
C GLY A 103 -10.74 8.89 -9.30
N PRO A 104 -12.01 9.30 -9.49
CA PRO A 104 -13.13 8.36 -9.65
C PRO A 104 -12.92 7.35 -10.78
N THR A 105 -12.41 7.76 -11.92
CA THR A 105 -12.16 6.89 -13.08
C THR A 105 -11.14 5.81 -12.77
N GLN A 106 -10.07 6.14 -12.04
CA GLN A 106 -9.07 5.16 -11.61
C GLN A 106 -9.64 4.22 -10.52
N ARG A 107 -10.46 4.71 -9.61
CA ARG A 107 -11.09 3.87 -8.58
C ARG A 107 -12.11 2.89 -9.13
N ASN A 108 -12.78 3.24 -10.25
CA ASN A 108 -13.68 2.32 -10.93
C ASN A 108 -12.98 1.08 -11.52
N MET A 109 -11.70 1.20 -11.82
CA MET A 109 -10.89 0.14 -12.42
C MET A 109 -9.87 -0.45 -11.44
N GLY A 110 -9.22 0.39 -10.64
CA GLY A 110 -8.21 -0.05 -9.68
C GLY A 110 -8.79 -0.98 -8.63
N THR A 111 -8.07 -2.05 -8.34
CA THR A 111 -8.53 -3.14 -7.46
C THR A 111 -7.78 -3.16 -6.13
N LEU A 112 -8.36 -3.85 -5.13
CA LEU A 112 -7.71 -4.12 -3.85
C LEU A 112 -6.31 -4.75 -4.04
N GLY A 113 -6.24 -5.86 -4.78
CA GLY A 113 -4.98 -6.56 -5.02
C GLY A 113 -3.95 -5.69 -5.73
N GLY A 114 -4.39 -4.91 -6.74
CA GLY A 114 -3.53 -3.95 -7.42
C GLY A 114 -3.02 -2.84 -6.50
N ASN A 115 -3.83 -2.36 -5.54
CA ASN A 115 -3.39 -1.34 -4.58
C ASN A 115 -2.43 -1.92 -3.52
N LEU A 116 -2.65 -3.16 -3.06
CA LEU A 116 -1.73 -3.82 -2.13
C LEU A 116 -0.39 -4.17 -2.77
N CYS A 117 -0.39 -4.55 -4.05
CA CYS A 117 0.81 -4.88 -4.82
C CYS A 117 1.33 -3.70 -5.65
N LEU A 118 0.88 -2.47 -5.36
CA LEU A 118 1.27 -1.27 -6.08
C LEU A 118 2.80 -1.13 -6.10
N ASP A 119 3.38 -0.93 -7.28
CA ASP A 119 4.83 -0.76 -7.39
C ASP A 119 5.31 0.50 -6.67
N THR A 120 6.50 0.44 -6.11
CA THR A 120 7.11 1.58 -5.39
C THR A 120 7.47 2.70 -6.35
N ARG A 121 7.40 3.95 -5.88
CA ARG A 121 7.51 5.17 -6.68
C ARG A 121 8.75 5.99 -6.35
N CYS A 122 9.33 6.57 -7.40
CA CYS A 122 10.47 7.46 -7.30
C CYS A 122 10.51 8.39 -8.53
N ILE A 123 10.85 9.67 -8.33
CA ILE A 123 10.95 10.64 -9.43
C ILE A 123 11.96 10.23 -10.51
N PHE A 124 13.00 9.47 -10.17
CA PHE A 124 14.00 8.98 -11.12
C PHE A 124 13.51 7.74 -11.87
N TYR A 125 12.74 6.89 -11.23
CA TYR A 125 12.16 5.68 -11.80
C TYR A 125 10.99 5.98 -12.75
N ASN A 126 10.15 6.95 -12.39
CA ASN A 126 8.91 7.27 -13.09
C ASN A 126 9.11 8.22 -14.30
N GLN A 127 10.29 8.31 -14.85
CA GLN A 127 10.60 9.08 -16.06
C GLN A 127 10.36 8.26 -17.33
N SER A 128 10.43 8.92 -18.50
CA SER A 128 10.43 8.24 -19.80
C SER A 128 11.69 7.40 -19.99
N GLU A 129 11.63 6.42 -20.87
CA GLU A 129 12.82 5.58 -21.20
C GLU A 129 13.99 6.44 -21.70
N TRP A 130 13.70 7.40 -22.57
CA TRP A 130 14.71 8.33 -23.06
C TRP A 130 15.45 9.07 -21.92
N TRP A 131 14.70 9.56 -20.94
CA TRP A 131 15.29 10.25 -19.80
C TRP A 131 16.10 9.30 -18.91
N ARG A 132 15.58 8.09 -18.67
CA ARG A 132 16.28 7.09 -17.85
C ARG A 132 17.60 6.65 -18.51
N SER A 133 17.59 6.38 -19.82
CA SER A 133 18.80 5.97 -20.55
C SER A 133 19.83 7.09 -20.57
N ALA A 134 19.41 8.36 -20.78
CA ALA A 134 20.31 9.51 -20.72
C ALA A 134 20.95 9.73 -19.33
N ASN A 135 20.38 9.17 -18.27
CA ASN A 135 20.89 9.21 -16.91
C ASN A 135 21.45 7.85 -16.42
N ASN A 136 21.85 6.98 -17.34
CA ASN A 136 22.40 5.64 -17.05
C ASN A 136 21.48 4.76 -16.21
N HIS A 137 20.16 4.95 -16.35
CA HIS A 137 19.13 4.27 -15.58
C HIS A 137 19.31 4.42 -14.04
N CYS A 138 18.49 3.75 -13.26
CA CYS A 138 18.66 3.71 -11.81
C CYS A 138 18.69 2.25 -11.33
N LEU A 139 19.11 2.04 -10.09
CA LEU A 139 19.22 0.73 -9.46
C LEU A 139 17.93 -0.11 -9.56
N LYS A 140 16.75 0.52 -9.57
CA LYS A 140 15.46 -0.17 -9.68
C LYS A 140 15.18 -0.70 -11.10
N THR A 141 15.85 -0.16 -12.11
CA THR A 141 15.80 -0.63 -13.50
C THR A 141 17.07 -1.42 -13.83
N SER A 142 17.86 -0.98 -14.78
CA SER A 142 19.08 -1.64 -15.24
C SER A 142 20.38 -0.93 -14.81
N GLY A 143 20.28 0.18 -14.07
CA GLY A 143 21.44 0.91 -13.57
C GLY A 143 22.00 0.36 -12.26
N GLU A 144 23.18 0.83 -11.89
CA GLU A 144 23.93 0.36 -10.73
C GLU A 144 23.74 1.26 -9.49
N ILE A 145 23.24 2.47 -9.68
CA ILE A 145 23.20 3.52 -8.65
C ILE A 145 21.75 3.91 -8.32
N CYS A 146 21.45 4.05 -7.04
CA CYS A 146 20.23 4.72 -6.60
C CYS A 146 20.43 6.24 -6.65
N HIS A 147 19.78 6.94 -7.58
CA HIS A 147 19.92 8.41 -7.72
C HIS A 147 19.38 9.20 -6.52
N VAL A 148 18.53 8.60 -5.68
CA VAL A 148 18.08 9.21 -4.42
C VAL A 148 19.20 9.22 -3.38
N ALA A 149 19.98 8.14 -3.32
CA ALA A 149 21.08 7.96 -2.40
C ALA A 149 22.24 7.21 -3.09
N PRO A 150 23.12 7.91 -3.85
CA PRO A 150 24.18 7.27 -4.61
C PRO A 150 25.15 6.42 -3.79
N LYS A 151 25.27 6.72 -2.48
CA LYS A 151 26.12 5.96 -1.54
C LYS A 151 25.38 4.83 -0.83
N SER A 152 24.21 4.40 -1.30
CA SER A 152 23.34 3.42 -0.64
C SER A 152 23.83 1.97 -0.72
N ARG A 153 24.96 1.70 -1.34
CA ARG A 153 25.53 0.35 -1.48
C ARG A 153 24.56 -0.69 -2.04
N GLY A 154 23.82 -0.34 -3.09
CA GLY A 154 22.91 -1.26 -3.76
C GLY A 154 21.47 -1.26 -3.22
N VAL A 155 21.14 -0.32 -2.34
CA VAL A 155 19.79 -0.22 -1.75
C VAL A 155 18.92 0.78 -2.50
N CYS A 156 17.71 0.38 -2.91
CA CYS A 156 16.72 1.22 -3.57
C CYS A 156 15.79 1.89 -2.55
N PHE A 157 15.60 3.21 -2.67
CA PHE A 157 14.73 4.00 -1.80
C PHE A 157 13.37 4.35 -2.41
N ALA A 158 12.96 3.68 -3.50
CA ALA A 158 11.64 3.91 -4.06
C ALA A 158 10.55 3.68 -3.00
N THR A 159 9.54 4.55 -2.99
CA THR A 159 8.57 4.64 -1.90
C THR A 159 7.31 3.86 -2.22
N PHE A 160 6.83 3.05 -1.29
CA PHE A 160 5.50 2.46 -1.36
C PHE A 160 4.43 3.52 -1.10
N SER A 161 3.37 3.52 -1.92
CA SER A 161 2.36 4.58 -1.93
C SER A 161 0.91 4.07 -2.01
N GLY A 162 0.67 2.79 -1.71
CA GLY A 162 -0.68 2.22 -1.62
C GLY A 162 -1.39 2.74 -0.35
N ASP A 163 -2.63 3.16 -0.50
CA ASP A 163 -3.41 3.77 0.59
C ASP A 163 -4.12 2.71 1.47
N LEU A 164 -4.52 1.56 0.89
CA LEU A 164 -5.25 0.52 1.63
C LEU A 164 -4.38 -0.25 2.63
N ALA A 165 -3.10 -0.44 2.32
CA ALA A 165 -2.21 -1.23 3.17
C ALA A 165 -2.12 -0.72 4.62
N PRO A 166 -1.88 0.58 4.91
CA PRO A 166 -1.87 1.08 6.27
C PRO A 166 -3.24 0.98 6.95
N ALA A 167 -4.35 1.23 6.22
CA ALA A 167 -5.69 1.13 6.77
C ALA A 167 -6.05 -0.31 7.20
N LEU A 168 -5.61 -1.30 6.44
CA LEU A 168 -5.79 -2.72 6.77
C LEU A 168 -4.84 -3.17 7.88
N ALA A 169 -3.60 -2.63 7.91
CA ALA A 169 -2.62 -2.99 8.94
C ALA A 169 -3.06 -2.58 10.35
N VAL A 170 -3.64 -1.39 10.53
CA VAL A 170 -4.13 -0.94 11.85
C VAL A 170 -5.35 -1.73 12.34
N LEU A 171 -6.02 -2.46 11.45
CA LEU A 171 -7.16 -3.33 11.75
C LEU A 171 -6.76 -4.79 11.99
N ASP A 172 -5.46 -5.11 12.05
CA ASP A 172 -4.92 -6.48 12.13
C ASP A 172 -5.44 -7.40 11.00
N ALA A 173 -5.70 -6.82 9.84
CA ALA A 173 -6.19 -7.56 8.69
C ALA A 173 -5.16 -8.61 8.22
N LYS A 174 -5.67 -9.71 7.68
CA LYS A 174 -4.88 -10.79 7.09
C LYS A 174 -5.08 -10.81 5.58
N VAL A 175 -4.00 -11.05 4.84
CA VAL A 175 -4.00 -11.23 3.39
C VAL A 175 -3.92 -12.72 3.05
N ASP A 176 -4.76 -13.16 2.14
CA ASP A 176 -4.77 -14.52 1.61
C ASP A 176 -3.98 -14.56 0.31
N LEU A 177 -3.05 -15.52 0.24
CA LEU A 177 -2.11 -15.72 -0.87
C LEU A 177 -2.28 -17.10 -1.46
N LEU A 178 -2.09 -17.21 -2.77
CA LEU A 178 -2.19 -18.45 -3.51
C LEU A 178 -0.99 -18.60 -4.44
N ALA A 179 -0.28 -19.71 -4.32
CA ALA A 179 0.85 -20.06 -5.17
C ALA A 179 0.41 -20.80 -6.44
N PRO A 180 1.22 -20.86 -7.52
CA PRO A 180 0.87 -21.53 -8.77
C PRO A 180 0.58 -23.01 -8.61
N ASP A 181 1.14 -23.68 -7.61
CA ASP A 181 0.91 -25.10 -7.29
C ASP A 181 -0.40 -25.35 -6.51
N GLY A 182 -1.15 -24.28 -6.20
CA GLY A 182 -2.38 -24.34 -5.42
C GLY A 182 -2.17 -24.22 -3.90
N THR A 183 -0.93 -24.09 -3.44
CA THR A 183 -0.65 -23.89 -2.00
C THR A 183 -1.16 -22.53 -1.57
N ALA A 184 -2.06 -22.51 -0.58
CA ALA A 184 -2.58 -21.30 0.04
C ALA A 184 -1.85 -21.00 1.34
N ARG A 185 -1.62 -19.70 1.62
CA ARG A 185 -1.16 -19.22 2.91
C ARG A 185 -1.79 -17.89 3.26
N THR A 186 -1.80 -17.57 4.53
CA THR A 186 -2.35 -16.31 5.06
C THR A 186 -1.30 -15.65 5.93
N LEU A 187 -1.14 -14.32 5.78
CA LEU A 187 -0.26 -13.50 6.64
C LEU A 187 -1.04 -12.29 7.18
N PRO A 188 -0.57 -11.68 8.28
CA PRO A 188 -0.94 -10.29 8.58
C PRO A 188 -0.58 -9.36 7.42
N VAL A 189 -1.43 -8.36 7.11
CA VAL A 189 -1.16 -7.41 6.01
C VAL A 189 0.18 -6.68 6.21
N LYS A 190 0.57 -6.38 7.45
CA LYS A 190 1.87 -5.77 7.75
C LYS A 190 3.06 -6.62 7.26
N ASP A 191 2.91 -7.95 7.26
CA ASP A 191 3.96 -8.91 6.89
C ASP A 191 3.96 -9.25 5.39
N LEU A 192 3.01 -8.70 4.61
CA LEU A 192 3.06 -8.73 3.14
C LEU A 192 4.22 -7.90 2.60
N TYR A 193 4.74 -6.97 3.39
CA TYR A 193 5.76 -6.02 2.97
C TYR A 193 7.08 -6.28 3.66
N VAL A 194 8.12 -6.40 2.85
CA VAL A 194 9.52 -6.39 3.25
C VAL A 194 10.12 -5.05 2.85
N GLY A 195 11.23 -4.70 3.41
CA GLY A 195 11.84 -3.40 3.17
C GLY A 195 12.24 -2.79 4.50
N TYR A 196 13.47 -2.36 4.56
CA TYR A 196 14.07 -1.99 5.83
C TYR A 196 13.52 -0.66 6.35
N ALA A 197 13.47 -0.59 7.66
CA ALA A 197 13.19 0.65 8.37
C ALA A 197 14.47 1.47 8.58
N ARG A 198 15.67 0.89 8.39
CA ARG A 198 16.99 1.51 8.65
C ARG A 198 17.94 1.29 7.48
N HIS A 199 18.93 2.19 7.31
CA HIS A 199 19.88 2.24 6.20
C HIS A 199 20.87 1.07 6.07
N ASP A 200 20.92 0.16 7.02
CA ASP A 200 22.02 -0.79 7.24
C ASP A 200 21.65 -2.25 6.99
N ASP A 201 20.39 -2.57 6.71
CA ASP A 201 19.96 -3.95 6.44
C ASP A 201 19.36 -4.12 5.02
N ALA A 202 20.23 -4.30 4.03
CA ALA A 202 19.84 -4.59 2.66
C ALA A 202 19.18 -5.98 2.48
N THR A 203 19.31 -6.87 3.46
CA THR A 203 18.75 -8.24 3.38
C THR A 203 17.25 -8.28 3.66
N ALA A 204 16.73 -7.25 4.36
CA ALA A 204 15.32 -7.14 4.73
C ALA A 204 14.41 -6.63 3.59
N GLY A 205 14.91 -6.52 2.35
CA GLY A 205 14.20 -5.94 1.22
C GLY A 205 14.39 -4.42 1.09
N ASP A 206 13.94 -3.86 -0.01
CA ASP A 206 14.13 -2.45 -0.37
C ASP A 206 13.03 -1.95 -1.31
N GLY A 207 13.16 -0.78 -1.89
CA GLY A 207 12.20 -0.25 -2.86
C GLY A 207 12.09 -1.05 -4.17
N LYS A 208 12.98 -1.99 -4.44
CA LYS A 208 12.92 -2.93 -5.56
C LYS A 208 12.28 -4.26 -5.16
N HIS A 209 12.59 -4.75 -3.97
CA HIS A 209 12.08 -5.99 -3.39
C HIS A 209 11.33 -5.68 -2.09
N TYR A 210 10.06 -5.29 -2.22
CA TYR A 210 9.24 -4.76 -1.13
C TYR A 210 8.06 -5.64 -0.74
N LEU A 211 7.77 -6.70 -1.53
CA LEU A 211 6.71 -7.67 -1.24
C LEU A 211 7.30 -9.01 -0.77
N ALA A 212 6.67 -9.59 0.25
CA ALA A 212 6.97 -10.93 0.76
C ALA A 212 6.31 -12.05 -0.07
N LEU A 213 5.90 -11.75 -1.30
CA LEU A 213 5.36 -12.75 -2.23
C LEU A 213 6.48 -13.68 -2.72
N ARG A 214 6.23 -14.96 -2.69
CA ARG A 214 7.08 -15.96 -3.33
C ARG A 214 6.90 -15.92 -4.85
N ALA A 215 7.82 -16.55 -5.58
CA ALA A 215 7.74 -16.59 -7.04
C ALA A 215 6.38 -17.13 -7.51
N GLY A 216 5.67 -16.33 -8.30
CA GLY A 216 4.37 -16.68 -8.83
C GLY A 216 3.17 -16.57 -7.88
N GLU A 217 3.36 -16.32 -6.59
CA GLU A 217 2.23 -16.08 -5.66
C GLU A 217 1.39 -14.89 -6.07
N MET A 218 0.10 -14.94 -5.73
CA MET A 218 -0.84 -13.84 -5.92
C MET A 218 -1.65 -13.59 -4.66
N VAL A 219 -2.07 -12.33 -4.49
CA VAL A 219 -3.08 -11.96 -3.50
C VAL A 219 -4.45 -12.39 -4.03
N THR A 220 -5.21 -13.11 -3.22
CA THR A 220 -6.59 -13.51 -3.55
C THR A 220 -7.63 -12.73 -2.78
N GLY A 221 -7.28 -12.17 -1.62
CA GLY A 221 -8.18 -11.35 -0.84
C GLY A 221 -7.58 -10.91 0.50
N VAL A 222 -8.41 -10.19 1.26
CA VAL A 222 -8.09 -9.70 2.61
C VAL A 222 -9.26 -9.95 3.53
N ARG A 223 -8.96 -10.29 4.78
CA ARG A 223 -9.96 -10.49 5.84
C ARG A 223 -9.56 -9.73 7.11
N ALA A 224 -10.55 -9.16 7.79
CA ALA A 224 -10.39 -8.59 9.12
C ALA A 224 -11.59 -8.95 10.01
N ARG A 225 -11.35 -9.08 11.30
CA ARG A 225 -12.43 -9.18 12.30
C ARG A 225 -12.72 -7.79 12.85
N LYS A 226 -14.00 -7.50 13.05
CA LYS A 226 -14.41 -6.29 13.76
C LYS A 226 -13.98 -6.41 15.21
N GLN A 227 -13.39 -5.33 15.70
CA GLN A 227 -13.03 -5.19 17.11
C GLN A 227 -14.05 -4.22 17.74
N PRO A 228 -14.87 -4.67 18.70
CA PRO A 228 -15.89 -3.82 19.33
C PRO A 228 -15.25 -2.58 19.95
N GLY A 229 -15.86 -1.42 19.73
CA GLY A 229 -15.36 -0.14 20.26
C GLY A 229 -14.14 0.44 19.56
N LEU A 230 -13.52 -0.29 18.63
CA LEU A 230 -12.38 0.22 17.85
C LEU A 230 -12.85 1.31 16.88
N ARG A 231 -12.30 2.52 17.02
CA ARG A 231 -12.46 3.63 16.10
C ARG A 231 -11.31 3.64 15.13
N SER A 232 -11.57 3.83 13.85
CA SER A 232 -10.50 3.86 12.85
C SER A 232 -10.73 4.96 11.82
N GLY A 233 -9.65 5.43 11.21
CA GLY A 233 -9.71 6.43 10.15
C GLY A 233 -8.43 6.45 9.33
N TYR A 234 -8.53 7.13 8.18
CA TYR A 234 -7.41 7.37 7.29
C TYR A 234 -7.41 8.84 6.85
N ASP A 235 -6.22 9.40 6.74
CA ASP A 235 -6.02 10.75 6.21
C ASP A 235 -4.76 10.80 5.34
N LYS A 236 -4.75 11.71 4.36
CA LYS A 236 -3.71 11.80 3.34
C LYS A 236 -3.41 13.24 2.96
N LEU A 237 -2.13 13.60 2.98
CA LEU A 237 -1.66 14.82 2.32
C LEU A 237 -1.14 14.51 0.93
N ARG A 238 -1.55 15.32 -0.04
CA ARG A 238 -1.11 15.34 -1.43
C ARG A 238 -1.01 16.80 -1.91
N VAL A 239 -0.25 17.05 -2.98
CA VAL A 239 -0.09 18.41 -3.54
C VAL A 239 -1.39 18.85 -4.21
N ARG A 240 -2.00 17.96 -4.97
CA ARG A 240 -3.30 18.16 -5.62
C ARG A 240 -4.40 17.38 -4.91
N ARG A 241 -5.64 17.81 -5.06
CA ARG A 241 -6.78 17.12 -4.42
C ARG A 241 -7.17 15.79 -5.09
N SER A 242 -6.68 15.51 -6.30
CA SER A 242 -7.02 14.31 -7.08
C SER A 242 -5.81 13.83 -7.90
N ILE A 243 -5.83 12.53 -8.26
CA ILE A 243 -4.85 11.86 -9.15
C ILE A 243 -3.41 12.08 -8.66
N GLU A 244 -3.18 11.77 -7.38
CA GLU A 244 -1.86 11.91 -6.79
C GLU A 244 -1.60 10.88 -5.69
N TYR A 245 -0.35 10.41 -5.63
CA TYR A 245 0.14 9.57 -4.54
C TYR A 245 0.30 10.37 -3.24
N PRO A 246 0.25 9.72 -2.07
CA PRO A 246 0.47 10.41 -0.80
C PRO A 246 1.88 11.00 -0.71
N LEU A 247 1.97 12.27 -0.30
CA LEU A 247 3.19 12.78 0.32
C LEU A 247 3.41 12.11 1.67
N ALA A 248 2.33 11.91 2.40
CA ALA A 248 2.17 11.03 3.55
C ALA A 248 0.71 10.65 3.67
N GLY A 249 0.42 9.37 3.89
CA GLY A 249 -0.87 8.83 4.27
C GLY A 249 -0.77 8.18 5.63
N VAL A 250 -1.77 8.37 6.47
CA VAL A 250 -1.79 7.87 7.85
C VAL A 250 -3.12 7.19 8.14
N ALA A 251 -3.04 5.95 8.62
CA ALA A 251 -4.16 5.24 9.19
C ALA A 251 -3.99 5.18 10.71
N VAL A 252 -5.09 5.32 11.42
CA VAL A 252 -5.15 5.18 12.88
C VAL A 252 -6.28 4.25 13.24
N ALA A 253 -6.05 3.37 14.21
CA ALA A 253 -7.08 2.67 14.95
C ALA A 253 -6.82 2.85 16.45
N LEU A 254 -7.85 3.12 17.23
CA LEU A 254 -7.74 3.34 18.66
C LEU A 254 -8.96 2.85 19.44
N HIS A 255 -8.72 2.47 20.69
CA HIS A 255 -9.74 2.29 21.71
C HIS A 255 -9.70 3.43 22.72
N ARG A 256 -10.88 3.90 23.13
CA ARG A 256 -11.05 4.89 24.17
C ARG A 256 -11.87 4.29 25.33
N GLU A 257 -11.40 4.49 26.55
CA GLU A 257 -12.09 4.15 27.79
C GLU A 257 -12.26 5.41 28.64
N GLY A 258 -13.48 5.94 28.68
CA GLY A 258 -13.73 7.24 29.33
C GLY A 258 -12.97 8.37 28.66
N ASP A 259 -12.08 9.04 29.38
CA ASP A 259 -11.16 10.08 28.91
C ASP A 259 -9.73 9.58 28.61
N ARG A 260 -9.52 8.25 28.65
CA ARG A 260 -8.20 7.63 28.48
C ARG A 260 -8.09 6.91 27.14
N LEU A 261 -6.92 6.97 26.55
CA LEU A 261 -6.54 6.19 25.37
C LEU A 261 -6.13 4.79 25.81
N ALA A 262 -6.94 3.78 25.48
CA ALA A 262 -6.69 2.38 25.93
C ALA A 262 -5.81 1.60 24.93
N ASP A 263 -5.97 1.81 23.62
CA ASP A 263 -5.15 1.20 22.55
C ASP A 263 -4.92 2.21 21.44
N LEU A 264 -3.75 2.15 20.81
CA LEU A 264 -3.39 3.00 19.68
C LEU A 264 -2.54 2.24 18.66
N ARG A 265 -2.99 2.22 17.42
CA ARG A 265 -2.24 1.71 16.27
C ARG A 265 -2.18 2.78 15.22
N VAL A 266 -0.98 3.04 14.70
CA VAL A 266 -0.74 4.06 13.68
C VAL A 266 0.10 3.44 12.57
N ALA A 267 -0.38 3.53 11.34
CA ALA A 267 0.35 3.07 10.16
C ALA A 267 0.50 4.18 9.12
N ILE A 268 1.67 4.24 8.49
CA ILE A 268 2.06 5.35 7.60
C ILE A 268 2.48 4.78 6.24
N THR A 269 2.03 5.42 5.17
CA THR A 269 2.42 5.15 3.78
C THR A 269 2.93 6.41 3.10
N GLY A 270 3.50 6.25 1.91
CA GLY A 270 4.00 7.37 1.10
C GLY A 270 5.37 7.90 1.55
N THR A 271 6.04 7.27 2.47
CA THR A 271 7.33 7.72 3.03
C THR A 271 8.45 6.71 2.89
N ASN A 272 8.21 5.46 3.25
CA ASN A 272 9.19 4.36 3.25
C ASN A 272 8.97 3.42 2.04
N PRO A 273 9.89 2.50 1.77
CA PRO A 273 9.68 1.45 0.76
C PRO A 273 8.52 0.49 1.08
N ARG A 274 8.02 0.51 2.30
CA ARG A 274 6.85 -0.26 2.79
C ARG A 274 5.93 0.61 3.63
N PRO A 275 4.67 0.22 3.87
CA PRO A 275 3.88 0.83 4.93
C PRO A 275 4.55 0.55 6.29
N VAL A 276 4.57 1.56 7.15
CA VAL A 276 5.18 1.47 8.51
C VAL A 276 4.06 1.45 9.53
N LEU A 277 3.84 0.30 10.17
CA LEU A 277 3.07 0.22 11.41
C LEU A 277 4.01 0.63 12.54
N LEU A 278 3.70 1.73 13.25
CA LEU A 278 4.55 2.24 14.31
C LEU A 278 4.63 1.27 15.47
N GLU A 279 5.83 1.00 15.93
CA GLU A 279 6.13 0.25 17.15
C GLU A 279 6.23 1.21 18.34
N GLY A 280 5.83 0.75 19.54
CA GLY A 280 5.93 1.54 20.76
C GLY A 280 4.74 2.45 21.03
N THR A 281 3.67 2.39 20.23
CA THR A 281 2.43 3.16 20.45
C THR A 281 1.72 2.77 21.74
N GLU A 282 1.90 1.55 22.24
CA GLU A 282 1.38 1.07 23.52
C GLU A 282 1.88 1.88 24.73
N ARG A 283 3.10 2.47 24.62
CA ARG A 283 3.68 3.32 25.66
C ARG A 283 2.97 4.66 25.81
N LEU A 284 2.17 5.04 24.81
CA LEU A 284 1.40 6.27 24.80
C LEU A 284 -0.04 6.07 25.36
N CYS A 285 -0.39 4.82 25.67
CA CYS A 285 -1.70 4.45 26.18
C CYS A 285 -1.78 4.56 27.70
N GLY A 286 -2.99 4.57 28.24
CA GLY A 286 -3.27 4.59 29.68
C GLY A 286 -3.54 5.99 30.26
N GLY A 287 -3.39 7.06 29.47
CA GLY A 287 -3.64 8.44 29.87
C GLY A 287 -4.57 9.21 28.93
N PRO A 288 -4.83 10.49 29.26
CA PRO A 288 -5.61 11.39 28.39
C PRO A 288 -4.77 11.82 27.17
N LEU A 289 -5.42 12.45 26.20
CA LEU A 289 -4.73 13.11 25.08
C LEU A 289 -4.10 14.43 25.54
N ASP A 290 -2.86 14.39 25.94
CA ASP A 290 -2.11 15.55 26.43
C ASP A 290 -0.89 15.87 25.56
N ALA A 291 -0.13 16.87 25.96
CA ALA A 291 1.09 17.31 25.26
C ALA A 291 2.17 16.22 25.26
N HIS A 292 2.25 15.39 26.31
CA HIS A 292 3.23 14.31 26.43
C HIS A 292 2.95 13.21 25.40
N LEU A 293 1.68 12.78 25.28
CA LEU A 293 1.25 11.81 24.27
C LEU A 293 1.55 12.31 22.86
N TYR A 294 1.20 13.56 22.54
CA TYR A 294 1.46 14.12 21.21
C TYR A 294 2.94 14.22 20.88
N HIS A 295 3.77 14.63 21.85
CA HIS A 295 5.22 14.67 21.67
C HIS A 295 5.79 13.26 21.45
N GLY A 296 5.36 12.28 22.24
CA GLY A 296 5.74 10.87 22.09
C GLY A 296 5.36 10.31 20.72
N LEU A 297 4.15 10.57 20.25
CA LEU A 297 3.70 10.13 18.94
C LEU A 297 4.52 10.75 17.80
N GLU A 298 4.78 12.06 17.85
CA GLU A 298 5.62 12.74 16.87
C GLU A 298 7.06 12.24 16.89
N GLN A 299 7.58 11.84 18.07
CA GLN A 299 8.90 11.22 18.21
C GLN A 299 8.94 9.83 17.57
N LEU A 300 7.93 8.94 17.83
CA LEU A 300 7.84 7.63 17.17
C LEU A 300 7.81 7.74 15.65
N VAL A 301 7.06 8.71 15.11
CA VAL A 301 7.05 8.98 13.67
C VAL A 301 8.44 9.42 13.19
N ARG A 302 9.11 10.32 13.91
CA ARG A 302 10.44 10.83 13.54
C ARG A 302 11.49 9.74 13.48
N ASP A 303 11.41 8.78 14.41
CA ASP A 303 12.40 7.72 14.56
C ASP A 303 12.19 6.57 13.56
N GLN A 304 10.93 6.29 13.17
CA GLN A 304 10.60 5.12 12.35
C GLN A 304 10.27 5.46 10.88
N VAL A 305 9.92 6.72 10.58
CA VAL A 305 9.59 7.15 9.22
C VAL A 305 10.81 7.74 8.53
N MET A 306 11.27 7.01 7.51
CA MET A 306 12.39 7.41 6.67
C MET A 306 11.88 7.92 5.33
N SER A 307 11.75 9.24 5.21
CA SER A 307 11.33 9.86 3.95
C SER A 307 12.53 10.41 3.17
N MET A 308 12.82 9.75 2.05
CA MET A 308 13.89 10.15 1.14
C MET A 308 13.36 11.05 0.02
N LYS A 309 14.27 11.68 -0.77
CA LYS A 309 13.90 12.55 -1.91
C LYS A 309 13.41 11.74 -3.11
N THR A 310 12.32 11.00 -2.94
CA THR A 310 11.67 10.20 -3.99
C THR A 310 10.55 10.95 -4.72
N THR A 311 10.25 12.19 -4.29
CA THR A 311 9.32 13.13 -4.90
C THR A 311 9.98 14.51 -4.99
N PHE A 312 9.31 15.48 -5.62
CA PHE A 312 9.76 16.88 -5.63
C PHE A 312 9.67 17.54 -4.25
N THR A 313 8.83 17.00 -3.35
CA THR A 313 8.68 17.51 -1.98
C THR A 313 9.82 16.98 -1.09
N PRO A 314 10.47 17.84 -0.28
CA PRO A 314 11.56 17.42 0.60
C PRO A 314 11.14 16.35 1.61
N GLY A 315 12.03 15.37 1.86
CA GLY A 315 11.75 14.24 2.76
C GLY A 315 11.45 14.68 4.20
N HIS A 316 12.18 15.66 4.74
CA HIS A 316 11.94 16.18 6.10
C HIS A 316 10.52 16.77 6.26
N TYR A 317 10.00 17.43 5.23
CA TYR A 317 8.64 17.96 5.24
C TYR A 317 7.61 16.81 5.27
N ARG A 318 7.78 15.79 4.42
CA ARG A 318 6.89 14.63 4.36
C ARG A 318 6.83 13.89 5.70
N ARG A 319 7.98 13.69 6.36
CA ARG A 319 8.05 13.07 7.69
C ARG A 319 7.34 13.92 8.75
N ARG A 320 7.56 15.25 8.77
CA ARG A 320 6.87 16.15 9.70
C ARG A 320 5.35 16.14 9.49
N VAL A 321 4.92 16.13 8.23
CA VAL A 321 3.50 16.04 7.90
C VAL A 321 2.89 14.73 8.39
N ALA A 322 3.58 13.59 8.25
CA ALA A 322 3.09 12.32 8.76
C ALA A 322 2.80 12.39 10.28
N GLY A 323 3.68 12.99 11.08
CA GLY A 323 3.44 13.22 12.52
C GLY A 323 2.23 14.13 12.79
N THR A 324 2.11 15.24 12.02
CA THR A 324 0.96 16.15 12.15
C THR A 324 -0.36 15.48 11.79
N LEU A 325 -0.40 14.68 10.72
CA LEU A 325 -1.59 13.92 10.34
C LEU A 325 -1.95 12.87 11.39
N ALA A 326 -0.96 12.14 11.91
CA ALA A 326 -1.16 11.15 12.97
C ALA A 326 -1.81 11.82 14.20
N ARG A 327 -1.25 12.91 14.68
CA ARG A 327 -1.80 13.66 15.81
C ARG A 327 -3.24 14.13 15.55
N ARG A 328 -3.51 14.75 14.41
CA ARG A 328 -4.86 15.24 14.05
C ARG A 328 -5.87 14.11 13.98
N LEU A 329 -5.49 13.00 13.37
CA LEU A 329 -6.37 11.84 13.20
C LEU A 329 -6.66 11.16 14.54
N VAL A 330 -5.65 11.00 15.42
CA VAL A 330 -5.83 10.51 16.80
C VAL A 330 -6.81 11.39 17.56
N THR A 331 -6.60 12.73 17.52
CA THR A 331 -7.49 13.69 18.20
C THR A 331 -8.93 13.60 17.70
N ARG A 332 -9.13 13.55 16.38
CA ARG A 332 -10.45 13.46 15.75
C ARG A 332 -11.17 12.18 16.18
N LEU A 333 -10.51 11.03 16.07
CA LEU A 333 -11.09 9.74 16.42
C LEU A 333 -11.38 9.61 17.92
N PHE A 334 -10.50 10.15 18.76
CA PHE A 334 -10.71 10.13 20.20
C PHE A 334 -11.94 10.95 20.61
N ASN A 335 -12.15 12.12 19.99
CA ASN A 335 -13.29 12.99 20.27
C ASN A 335 -14.61 12.54 19.60
N GLY A 336 -14.57 11.55 18.72
CA GLY A 336 -15.75 11.00 18.05
C GLY A 336 -16.25 11.80 16.85
N HIS A 337 -15.31 12.46 16.14
CA HIS A 337 -15.61 13.25 14.95
C HIS A 337 -15.07 12.59 13.67
#